data_2ef88a10bb3829305bb3602b1e13132f
#
_entry.id   2ef88a10bb3829305bb3602b1e13132f
#
_cell.length_a   1.000
_cell.length_b   1.000
_cell.length_c   1.000
_cell.angle_alpha   90.00
_cell.angle_beta   90.00
_cell.angle_gamma   90.00
#
_symmetry.space_group_name_H-M   'P 1'
#
loop_
_entity.id
_entity.type
_entity.pdbx_description
1 polymer ?
#
loop_
_entity_poly.entity_id
_entity_poly.type
_entity_poly.pdbx_seq_one_letter_code
_entity_poly.pdbx_strand_id
1 'polypeptide(L)'
;MIHVGALPGTPGNNTSLKDIVSQACQEALLYSGAGIHGLMIENMHDTPYLKGGVGPEITAAMTAVARAIKQAVRIPVGVQILAGANQEAISVALAAGLDFIRAEGFAYAHVADEGLMESCAADLLRYRQEIGASTVRVWADVKKKHSSHSITSDVGIGATAHAVEFMRGDAVIVTGGFTGEAASLQDLEDVKKSTSLPVLLGSGVTAENLAEFFLLADGFIVGSSLKQRGDWRRAPDSSKIRGLMARYRQLPAQRA
;
A
#
# COMPACT_ATOMS: atom_id res chain seq x y z
N MET A 1 -6.85 0.72 4.37
CA MET A 1 -6.06 1.84 3.81
C MET A 1 -6.56 3.16 4.37
N ILE A 2 -5.67 3.99 4.93
CA ILE A 2 -5.94 5.36 5.36
C ILE A 2 -5.34 6.29 4.31
N HIS A 3 -6.18 7.05 3.61
CA HIS A 3 -5.77 8.07 2.66
C HIS A 3 -5.59 9.38 3.42
N VAL A 4 -4.34 9.75 3.67
CA VAL A 4 -3.98 10.97 4.41
C VAL A 4 -4.42 12.20 3.61
N GLY A 5 -5.01 13.18 4.28
CA GLY A 5 -5.40 14.45 3.63
C GLY A 5 -4.21 15.16 2.99
N ALA A 6 -4.46 16.00 1.99
CA ALA A 6 -3.40 16.70 1.26
C ALA A 6 -2.44 17.43 2.21
N LEU A 7 -1.16 17.10 2.12
CA LEU A 7 -0.12 17.54 3.06
C LEU A 7 0.35 18.97 2.76
N PRO A 8 0.91 19.70 3.75
CA PRO A 8 1.51 20.99 3.52
C PRO A 8 2.54 20.95 2.40
N GLY A 9 2.48 21.93 1.48
CA GLY A 9 3.31 21.98 0.28
C GLY A 9 2.66 21.43 -0.98
N THR A 10 1.53 20.72 -0.86
CA THR A 10 0.80 20.16 -2.01
C THR A 10 -0.33 21.09 -2.47
N PRO A 11 -0.71 21.06 -3.77
CA PRO A 11 -1.74 21.96 -4.31
C PRO A 11 -3.12 21.83 -3.64
N GLY A 12 -3.47 20.64 -3.18
CA GLY A 12 -4.76 20.35 -2.53
C GLY A 12 -4.83 20.71 -1.05
N ASN A 13 -3.71 21.11 -0.43
CA ASN A 13 -3.70 21.39 1.00
C ASN A 13 -4.53 22.63 1.37
N ASN A 14 -5.51 22.42 2.22
CA ASN A 14 -6.37 23.48 2.77
C ASN A 14 -6.66 23.28 4.27
N THR A 15 -5.93 22.38 4.92
CA THR A 15 -6.19 21.93 6.28
C THR A 15 -4.86 21.93 7.07
N SER A 16 -4.92 22.21 8.36
CA SER A 16 -3.72 22.19 9.20
C SER A 16 -3.17 20.78 9.36
N LEU A 17 -1.85 20.62 9.51
CA LEU A 17 -1.24 19.32 9.80
C LEU A 17 -1.83 18.68 11.06
N LYS A 18 -2.18 19.48 12.07
CA LYS A 18 -2.82 19.01 13.30
C LYS A 18 -4.17 18.32 13.01
N ASP A 19 -4.98 18.91 12.13
CA ASP A 19 -6.29 18.35 11.79
C ASP A 19 -6.14 17.09 10.92
N ILE A 20 -5.17 17.08 9.99
CA ILE A 20 -4.82 15.90 9.19
C ILE A 20 -4.43 14.73 10.09
N VAL A 21 -3.54 14.97 11.07
CA VAL A 21 -3.13 13.94 12.06
C VAL A 21 -4.33 13.46 12.87
N SER A 22 -5.16 14.38 13.36
CA SER A 22 -6.35 14.03 14.13
C SER A 22 -7.32 13.15 13.36
N GLN A 23 -7.61 13.52 12.10
CA GLN A 23 -8.48 12.71 11.22
C GLN A 23 -7.89 11.33 10.95
N ALA A 24 -6.61 11.24 10.63
CA ALA A 24 -5.96 9.97 10.36
C ALA A 24 -5.97 9.03 11.58
N CYS A 25 -5.80 9.57 12.80
CA CYS A 25 -5.92 8.80 14.04
C CYS A 25 -7.36 8.31 14.27
N GLN A 26 -8.38 9.15 14.00
CA GLN A 26 -9.79 8.74 14.11
C GLN A 26 -10.11 7.58 13.15
N GLU A 27 -9.64 7.66 11.90
CA GLU A 27 -9.79 6.57 10.93
C GLU A 27 -9.08 5.30 11.41
N ALA A 28 -7.85 5.41 11.94
CA ALA A 28 -7.09 4.28 12.46
C ALA A 28 -7.81 3.56 13.60
N LEU A 29 -8.37 4.31 14.55
CA LEU A 29 -9.15 3.76 15.65
C LEU A 29 -10.44 3.08 15.17
N LEU A 30 -11.11 3.65 14.17
CA LEU A 30 -12.30 3.07 13.56
C LEU A 30 -12.00 1.71 12.90
N TYR A 31 -10.92 1.62 12.12
CA TYR A 31 -10.49 0.37 11.48
C TYR A 31 -10.05 -0.67 12.50
N SER A 32 -9.19 -0.29 13.45
CA SER A 32 -8.70 -1.18 14.50
C SER A 32 -9.83 -1.70 15.38
N GLY A 33 -10.76 -0.82 15.80
CA GLY A 33 -11.93 -1.19 16.60
C GLY A 33 -12.91 -2.14 15.89
N ALA A 34 -12.94 -2.16 14.57
CA ALA A 34 -13.72 -3.10 13.78
C ALA A 34 -13.04 -4.47 13.60
N GLY A 35 -11.78 -4.62 14.03
CA GLY A 35 -11.01 -5.86 13.95
C GLY A 35 -10.21 -6.02 12.66
N ILE A 36 -9.88 -4.94 11.96
CA ILE A 36 -8.91 -4.96 10.84
C ILE A 36 -7.54 -5.36 11.38
N HIS A 37 -6.81 -6.21 10.66
CA HIS A 37 -5.58 -6.85 11.14
C HIS A 37 -4.33 -5.99 10.99
N GLY A 38 -4.33 -5.00 10.11
CA GLY A 38 -3.23 -4.07 9.89
C GLY A 38 -3.68 -2.83 9.15
N LEU A 39 -2.90 -1.77 9.21
CA LEU A 39 -3.17 -0.51 8.52
C LEU A 39 -2.05 -0.18 7.55
N MET A 40 -2.41 0.50 6.49
CA MET A 40 -1.47 1.16 5.59
C MET A 40 -1.90 2.60 5.41
N ILE A 41 -0.98 3.54 5.59
CA ILE A 41 -1.19 4.98 5.37
C ILE A 41 -0.57 5.40 4.05
N GLU A 42 -1.24 6.28 3.33
CA GLU A 42 -0.83 6.72 2.00
C GLU A 42 -1.20 8.19 1.79
N ASN A 43 -0.29 8.98 1.23
CA ASN A 43 -0.52 10.41 0.94
C ASN A 43 -1.32 10.61 -0.35
N MET A 44 -2.42 9.88 -0.52
CA MET A 44 -3.18 9.82 -1.78
C MET A 44 -3.82 11.15 -2.20
N HIS A 45 -3.96 12.11 -1.29
CA HIS A 45 -4.51 13.44 -1.60
C HIS A 45 -3.45 14.45 -2.09
N ASP A 46 -2.18 14.09 -2.19
CA ASP A 46 -1.07 14.97 -2.61
C ASP A 46 -0.97 15.16 -4.13
N THR A 47 -2.07 14.95 -4.85
CA THR A 47 -2.09 15.06 -6.31
C THR A 47 -1.82 16.48 -6.81
N PRO A 48 -1.07 16.65 -7.94
CA PRO A 48 -0.33 15.61 -8.68
C PRO A 48 0.92 15.16 -7.94
N TYR A 49 1.25 13.86 -8.04
CA TYR A 49 2.40 13.30 -7.33
C TYR A 49 3.73 13.68 -7.97
N LEU A 50 4.77 13.79 -7.14
CA LEU A 50 6.16 13.88 -7.62
C LEU A 50 6.68 12.49 -7.98
N LYS A 51 7.54 12.42 -8.98
CA LYS A 51 8.16 11.17 -9.40
C LYS A 51 9.34 10.79 -8.50
N GLY A 52 9.24 9.69 -7.78
CA GLY A 52 10.37 9.02 -7.11
C GLY A 52 10.76 9.60 -5.77
N GLY A 53 10.79 10.91 -5.58
CA GLY A 53 11.18 11.54 -4.32
C GLY A 53 10.25 12.67 -3.94
N VAL A 54 10.17 12.97 -2.65
CA VAL A 54 9.39 14.09 -2.10
C VAL A 54 10.28 14.98 -1.24
N GLY A 55 9.84 16.20 -1.01
CA GLY A 55 10.54 17.14 -0.14
C GLY A 55 10.51 16.76 1.35
N PRO A 56 11.33 17.42 2.15
CA PRO A 56 11.37 17.19 3.60
C PRO A 56 10.04 17.52 4.28
N GLU A 57 9.22 18.42 3.73
CA GLU A 57 7.90 18.78 4.24
C GLU A 57 6.94 17.59 4.22
N ILE A 58 6.94 16.79 3.15
CA ILE A 58 6.11 15.58 3.03
C ILE A 58 6.61 14.48 3.97
N THR A 59 7.93 14.24 3.97
CA THR A 59 8.55 13.25 4.86
C THR A 59 8.28 13.57 6.33
N ALA A 60 8.44 14.83 6.75
CA ALA A 60 8.16 15.28 8.10
C ALA A 60 6.67 15.15 8.48
N ALA A 61 5.77 15.58 7.59
CA ALA A 61 4.33 15.50 7.82
C ALA A 61 3.86 14.04 7.90
N MET A 62 4.32 13.17 6.98
CA MET A 62 3.99 11.73 7.03
C MET A 62 4.57 11.06 8.27
N THR A 63 5.74 11.46 8.75
CA THR A 63 6.29 10.96 10.02
C THR A 63 5.39 11.33 11.20
N ALA A 64 4.89 12.57 11.26
CA ALA A 64 3.99 13.01 12.32
C ALA A 64 2.68 12.21 12.31
N VAL A 65 2.07 12.00 11.13
CA VAL A 65 0.86 11.18 10.96
C VAL A 65 1.12 9.73 11.37
N ALA A 66 2.19 9.13 10.84
CA ALA A 66 2.56 7.73 11.07
C ALA A 66 2.81 7.46 12.57
N ARG A 67 3.56 8.34 13.23
CA ARG A 67 3.87 8.23 14.66
C ARG A 67 2.61 8.30 15.51
N ALA A 68 1.73 9.24 15.23
CA ALA A 68 0.46 9.40 15.96
C ALA A 68 -0.43 8.16 15.80
N ILE A 69 -0.57 7.63 14.58
CA ILE A 69 -1.34 6.40 14.33
C ILE A 69 -0.71 5.21 15.08
N LYS A 70 0.62 5.02 14.98
CA LYS A 70 1.30 3.88 15.65
C LYS A 70 1.15 3.92 17.17
N GLN A 71 1.06 5.11 17.76
CA GLN A 71 0.77 5.27 19.18
C GLN A 71 -0.70 4.96 19.54
N ALA A 72 -1.63 5.23 18.63
CA ALA A 72 -3.06 5.05 18.86
C ALA A 72 -3.54 3.59 18.72
N VAL A 73 -2.83 2.75 17.92
CA VAL A 73 -3.24 1.36 17.65
C VAL A 73 -2.15 0.35 18.01
N ARG A 74 -2.55 -0.92 18.20
CA ARG A 74 -1.63 -2.03 18.54
C ARG A 74 -1.42 -3.03 17.39
N ILE A 75 -2.07 -2.80 16.26
CA ILE A 75 -1.94 -3.63 15.06
C ILE A 75 -0.77 -3.16 14.19
N PRO A 76 -0.26 -4.00 13.27
CA PRO A 76 0.76 -3.59 12.30
C PRO A 76 0.34 -2.38 11.47
N VAL A 77 1.28 -1.48 11.23
CA VAL A 77 1.07 -0.27 10.41
C VAL A 77 2.19 -0.16 9.39
N GLY A 78 1.83 0.09 8.14
CA GLY A 78 2.77 0.39 7.07
C GLY A 78 2.51 1.73 6.42
N VAL A 79 3.42 2.15 5.53
CA VAL A 79 3.33 3.41 4.81
C VAL A 79 3.67 3.26 3.33
N GLN A 80 2.99 4.02 2.49
CA GLN A 80 3.33 4.30 1.11
C GLN A 80 3.43 5.81 0.92
N ILE A 81 4.45 6.28 0.19
CA ILE A 81 4.58 7.68 -0.21
C ILE A 81 4.61 7.75 -1.73
N LEU A 82 3.59 8.38 -2.29
CA LEU A 82 3.35 8.49 -3.72
C LEU A 82 4.15 9.65 -4.35
N ALA A 83 4.60 9.44 -5.59
CA ALA A 83 4.62 8.16 -6.28
C ALA A 83 6.04 7.61 -6.26
N GLY A 84 6.23 6.44 -5.64
CA GLY A 84 7.54 5.78 -5.61
C GLY A 84 8.59 6.42 -4.72
N ALA A 85 8.24 7.30 -3.77
CA ALA A 85 9.16 7.89 -2.78
C ALA A 85 9.51 6.85 -1.69
N ASN A 86 10.14 5.75 -2.13
CA ASN A 86 10.32 4.55 -1.32
C ASN A 86 11.39 4.72 -0.23
N GLN A 87 12.43 5.55 -0.46
CA GLN A 87 13.45 5.84 0.56
C GLN A 87 12.86 6.70 1.69
N GLU A 88 12.04 7.69 1.34
CA GLU A 88 11.30 8.51 2.30
C GLU A 88 10.31 7.63 3.09
N ALA A 89 9.64 6.69 2.43
CA ALA A 89 8.75 5.74 3.11
C ALA A 89 9.51 4.87 4.13
N ILE A 90 10.73 4.37 3.82
CA ILE A 90 11.59 3.66 4.78
C ILE A 90 11.99 4.56 5.94
N SER A 91 12.35 5.82 5.65
CA SER A 91 12.74 6.81 6.67
C SER A 91 11.59 7.10 7.63
N VAL A 92 10.38 7.31 7.09
CA VAL A 92 9.15 7.50 7.87
C VAL A 92 8.84 6.26 8.70
N ALA A 93 8.95 5.07 8.11
CA ALA A 93 8.67 3.82 8.79
C ALA A 93 9.63 3.60 9.99
N LEU A 94 10.93 3.82 9.79
CA LEU A 94 11.91 3.74 10.85
C LEU A 94 11.63 4.75 11.98
N ALA A 95 11.46 6.02 11.64
CA ALA A 95 11.26 7.10 12.61
C ALA A 95 9.96 6.96 13.42
N ALA A 96 8.89 6.46 12.79
CA ALA A 96 7.60 6.24 13.42
C ALA A 96 7.45 4.87 14.09
N GLY A 97 8.37 3.92 13.86
CA GLY A 97 8.32 2.55 14.36
C GLY A 97 7.27 1.70 13.64
N LEU A 98 7.12 1.89 12.34
CA LEU A 98 6.20 1.10 11.50
C LEU A 98 6.79 -0.25 11.12
N ASP A 99 5.94 -1.14 10.63
CA ASP A 99 6.28 -2.54 10.39
C ASP A 99 6.69 -2.82 8.93
N PHE A 100 6.17 -2.04 7.97
CA PHE A 100 6.43 -2.25 6.54
C PHE A 100 6.22 -0.98 5.71
N ILE A 101 6.73 -1.03 4.46
CA ILE A 101 6.38 -0.07 3.42
C ILE A 101 5.74 -0.80 2.24
N ARG A 102 4.95 -0.09 1.42
CA ARG A 102 4.59 -0.49 0.07
C ARG A 102 5.45 0.27 -0.91
N ALA A 103 6.18 -0.47 -1.76
CA ALA A 103 7.13 0.07 -2.72
C ALA A 103 6.60 -0.06 -4.15
N GLU A 104 6.52 1.06 -4.86
CA GLU A 104 6.28 1.10 -6.30
C GLU A 104 7.61 1.06 -7.07
N GLY A 105 7.61 0.50 -8.28
CA GLY A 105 8.82 0.47 -9.11
C GLY A 105 9.96 -0.30 -8.46
N PHE A 106 9.68 -1.39 -7.73
CA PHE A 106 10.73 -2.16 -7.06
C PHE A 106 11.57 -2.95 -8.06
N ALA A 107 10.93 -3.67 -8.98
CA ALA A 107 11.57 -4.44 -10.05
C ALA A 107 10.98 -4.03 -11.41
N TYR A 108 11.83 -3.98 -12.42
CA TYR A 108 11.54 -3.52 -13.77
C TYR A 108 11.11 -2.04 -13.85
N ALA A 109 11.15 -1.48 -15.05
CA ALA A 109 10.66 -0.14 -15.32
C ALA A 109 9.26 -0.19 -15.93
N HIS A 110 8.52 0.91 -15.78
CA HIS A 110 7.22 1.12 -16.42
C HIS A 110 6.95 2.62 -16.61
N VAL A 111 5.96 2.98 -17.42
CA VAL A 111 5.54 4.37 -17.57
C VAL A 111 4.27 4.59 -16.77
N ALA A 112 4.33 5.47 -15.78
CA ALA A 112 3.20 5.90 -14.94
C ALA A 112 2.74 7.31 -15.33
N ASP A 113 1.72 7.83 -14.65
CA ASP A 113 1.24 9.20 -14.84
C ASP A 113 2.36 10.23 -14.56
N GLU A 114 3.30 9.90 -13.67
CA GLU A 114 4.45 10.70 -13.29
C GLU A 114 5.65 10.55 -14.24
N GLY A 115 5.54 9.70 -15.27
CA GLY A 115 6.58 9.45 -16.26
C GLY A 115 7.26 8.09 -16.10
N LEU A 116 8.49 7.94 -16.59
CA LEU A 116 9.23 6.68 -16.53
C LEU A 116 9.67 6.40 -15.08
N MET A 117 9.14 5.32 -14.52
CA MET A 117 9.55 4.78 -13.21
C MET A 117 10.56 3.67 -13.44
N GLU A 118 11.73 3.78 -12.83
CA GLU A 118 12.82 2.81 -12.92
C GLU A 118 12.90 1.94 -11.68
N SER A 119 13.55 0.77 -11.80
CA SER A 119 13.71 -0.15 -10.67
C SER A 119 14.52 0.48 -9.54
N CYS A 120 13.99 0.45 -8.33
CA CYS A 120 14.62 1.02 -7.14
C CYS A 120 15.19 -0.03 -6.15
N ALA A 121 15.00 -1.33 -6.39
CA ALA A 121 15.30 -2.37 -5.40
C ALA A 121 16.72 -2.27 -4.81
N ALA A 122 17.71 -2.06 -5.67
CA ALA A 122 19.12 -2.01 -5.24
C ALA A 122 19.40 -0.82 -4.31
N ASP A 123 18.94 0.37 -4.69
CA ASP A 123 19.17 1.59 -3.91
C ASP A 123 18.33 1.59 -2.63
N LEU A 124 17.06 1.16 -2.71
CA LEU A 124 16.17 1.09 -1.57
C LEU A 124 16.68 0.15 -0.49
N LEU A 125 17.12 -1.07 -0.86
CA LEU A 125 17.58 -2.05 0.12
C LEU A 125 18.95 -1.70 0.73
N ARG A 126 19.84 -1.04 -0.03
CA ARG A 126 21.09 -0.50 0.52
C ARG A 126 20.81 0.64 1.49
N TYR A 127 19.94 1.55 1.11
CA TYR A 127 19.50 2.64 2.00
C TYR A 127 18.85 2.09 3.27
N ARG A 128 17.93 1.11 3.15
CA ARG A 128 17.33 0.43 4.31
C ARG A 128 18.39 -0.11 5.28
N GLN A 129 19.44 -0.74 4.74
CA GLN A 129 20.53 -1.28 5.55
C GLN A 129 21.37 -0.17 6.19
N GLU A 130 21.72 0.85 5.43
CA GLU A 130 22.57 1.99 5.86
C GLU A 130 21.96 2.72 7.05
N ILE A 131 20.66 3.00 7.03
CA ILE A 131 19.98 3.72 8.12
C ILE A 131 19.52 2.81 9.27
N GLY A 132 19.85 1.51 9.25
CA GLY A 132 19.49 0.56 10.30
C GLY A 132 18.02 0.14 10.31
N ALA A 133 17.29 0.24 9.19
CA ALA A 133 15.87 -0.07 9.06
C ALA A 133 15.61 -1.53 8.62
N SER A 134 16.49 -2.48 8.93
CA SER A 134 16.40 -3.89 8.48
C SER A 134 15.14 -4.61 8.95
N THR A 135 14.50 -4.15 10.01
CA THR A 135 13.23 -4.70 10.52
C THR A 135 11.99 -4.22 9.76
N VAL A 136 12.10 -3.16 8.96
CA VAL A 136 11.01 -2.64 8.13
C VAL A 136 10.90 -3.50 6.87
N ARG A 137 9.78 -4.18 6.68
CA ARG A 137 9.54 -5.03 5.52
C ARG A 137 9.20 -4.20 4.28
N VAL A 138 9.62 -4.68 3.10
CA VAL A 138 9.32 -4.07 1.80
C VAL A 138 8.34 -4.94 1.04
N TRP A 139 7.11 -4.48 0.89
CA TRP A 139 6.09 -5.10 0.07
C TRP A 139 6.03 -4.40 -1.28
N ALA A 140 6.30 -5.11 -2.36
CA ALA A 140 6.52 -4.54 -3.68
C ALA A 140 5.32 -4.76 -4.60
N ASP A 141 4.89 -3.71 -5.30
CA ASP A 141 3.91 -3.82 -6.37
C ASP A 141 4.50 -4.59 -7.56
N VAL A 142 3.74 -5.54 -8.11
CA VAL A 142 4.03 -6.19 -9.38
C VAL A 142 3.04 -5.68 -10.44
N LYS A 143 3.56 -5.13 -11.54
CA LYS A 143 2.77 -4.54 -12.62
C LYS A 143 1.67 -3.61 -12.09
N LYS A 144 2.08 -2.58 -11.35
CA LYS A 144 1.15 -1.66 -10.67
C LYS A 144 0.12 -1.06 -11.62
N LYS A 145 -1.07 -0.79 -11.09
CA LYS A 145 -2.14 -0.04 -11.76
C LYS A 145 -1.71 1.39 -12.16
N HIS A 146 -2.51 2.08 -12.99
CA HIS A 146 -2.23 3.42 -13.52
C HIS A 146 -0.87 3.51 -14.20
N SER A 147 -0.51 2.47 -14.97
CA SER A 147 0.78 2.40 -15.63
C SER A 147 0.69 1.65 -16.94
N SER A 148 1.52 2.05 -17.89
CA SER A 148 1.78 1.29 -19.10
C SER A 148 3.00 0.39 -18.88
N HIS A 149 2.83 -0.89 -19.10
CA HIS A 149 3.89 -1.89 -19.04
C HIS A 149 4.38 -2.29 -20.45
N SER A 150 4.20 -1.43 -21.44
CA SER A 150 4.56 -1.72 -22.84
C SER A 150 6.04 -2.00 -23.02
N ILE A 151 6.92 -1.29 -22.30
CA ILE A 151 8.38 -1.50 -22.35
C ILE A 151 8.84 -2.82 -21.72
N THR A 152 7.96 -3.52 -21.02
CA THR A 152 8.19 -4.83 -20.39
C THR A 152 7.05 -5.79 -20.74
N SER A 153 6.46 -5.66 -21.95
CA SER A 153 5.33 -6.48 -22.38
C SER A 153 5.69 -7.96 -22.56
N ASP A 154 6.97 -8.23 -22.80
CA ASP A 154 7.58 -9.57 -22.85
C ASP A 154 7.83 -10.21 -21.48
N VAL A 155 7.68 -9.45 -20.39
CA VAL A 155 7.83 -9.94 -19.01
C VAL A 155 6.44 -10.15 -18.39
N GLY A 156 6.06 -11.40 -18.13
CA GLY A 156 4.80 -11.73 -17.47
C GLY A 156 4.77 -11.32 -15.99
N ILE A 157 3.57 -11.26 -15.41
CA ILE A 157 3.38 -10.86 -14.00
C ILE A 157 4.10 -11.83 -13.04
N GLY A 158 4.08 -13.14 -13.32
CA GLY A 158 4.81 -14.14 -12.55
C GLY A 158 6.33 -13.92 -12.58
N ALA A 159 6.90 -13.61 -13.75
CA ALA A 159 8.32 -13.29 -13.87
C ALA A 159 8.68 -12.02 -13.09
N THR A 160 7.78 -11.02 -13.04
CA THR A 160 7.97 -9.83 -12.20
C THR A 160 7.96 -10.18 -10.71
N ALA A 161 7.06 -11.06 -10.27
CA ALA A 161 7.00 -11.52 -8.87
C ALA A 161 8.27 -12.29 -8.48
N HIS A 162 8.75 -13.18 -9.36
CA HIS A 162 10.03 -13.87 -9.15
C HIS A 162 11.21 -12.90 -9.06
N ALA A 163 11.23 -11.83 -9.86
CA ALA A 163 12.27 -10.81 -9.78
C ALA A 163 12.22 -10.05 -8.45
N VAL A 164 11.03 -9.76 -7.89
CA VAL A 164 10.90 -9.18 -6.55
C VAL A 164 11.52 -10.07 -5.48
N GLU A 165 11.27 -11.38 -5.53
CA GLU A 165 11.86 -12.37 -4.62
C GLU A 165 13.38 -12.44 -4.79
N PHE A 166 13.87 -12.54 -6.02
CA PHE A 166 15.30 -12.52 -6.32
C PHE A 166 16.00 -11.27 -5.78
N MET A 167 15.35 -10.12 -5.87
CA MET A 167 15.83 -8.83 -5.34
C MET A 167 15.55 -8.64 -3.85
N ARG A 168 15.10 -9.69 -3.12
CA ARG A 168 14.90 -9.68 -1.66
C ARG A 168 13.78 -8.73 -1.19
N GLY A 169 12.69 -8.62 -1.93
CA GLY A 169 11.43 -8.11 -1.42
C GLY A 169 10.85 -9.04 -0.34
N ASP A 170 10.01 -8.52 0.53
CA ASP A 170 9.45 -9.29 1.64
C ASP A 170 8.01 -9.78 1.36
N ALA A 171 7.33 -9.20 0.38
CA ALA A 171 6.02 -9.63 -0.15
C ALA A 171 5.78 -9.01 -1.52
N VAL A 172 4.85 -9.58 -2.29
CA VAL A 172 4.38 -9.03 -3.56
C VAL A 172 2.94 -8.54 -3.44
N ILE A 173 2.62 -7.44 -4.12
CA ILE A 173 1.27 -6.87 -4.18
C ILE A 173 0.78 -6.91 -5.62
N VAL A 174 -0.32 -7.62 -5.85
CA VAL A 174 -1.02 -7.68 -7.15
C VAL A 174 -2.17 -6.69 -7.13
N THR A 175 -2.32 -5.89 -8.18
CA THR A 175 -3.40 -4.89 -8.31
C THR A 175 -4.17 -5.10 -9.60
N GLY A 176 -5.41 -4.61 -9.70
CA GLY A 176 -6.13 -4.48 -10.98
C GLY A 176 -5.54 -3.38 -11.86
N GLY A 177 -6.16 -3.09 -12.99
CA GLY A 177 -5.72 -2.04 -13.93
C GLY A 177 -5.89 -0.63 -13.37
N PHE A 178 -7.01 -0.39 -12.66
CA PHE A 178 -7.37 0.92 -12.10
C PHE A 178 -7.79 0.85 -10.63
N THR A 179 -7.89 2.03 -10.00
CA THR A 179 -8.36 2.11 -8.59
C THR A 179 -9.79 1.56 -8.47
N GLY A 180 -9.98 0.57 -7.59
CA GLY A 180 -11.26 -0.08 -7.37
C GLY A 180 -11.53 -1.28 -8.28
N GLU A 181 -10.70 -1.54 -9.27
CA GLU A 181 -10.73 -2.75 -10.08
C GLU A 181 -9.92 -3.86 -9.40
N ALA A 182 -10.50 -5.05 -9.33
CA ALA A 182 -9.80 -6.23 -8.79
C ALA A 182 -8.80 -6.78 -9.83
N ALA A 183 -7.71 -7.38 -9.36
CA ALA A 183 -6.85 -8.17 -10.22
C ALA A 183 -7.60 -9.39 -10.77
N SER A 184 -7.14 -9.94 -11.89
CA SER A 184 -7.68 -11.19 -12.39
C SER A 184 -7.27 -12.37 -11.48
N LEU A 185 -8.11 -13.39 -11.38
CA LEU A 185 -7.77 -14.63 -10.68
C LEU A 185 -6.54 -15.30 -11.31
N GLN A 186 -6.41 -15.21 -12.64
CA GLN A 186 -5.27 -15.75 -13.37
C GLN A 186 -3.95 -15.07 -12.98
N ASP A 187 -3.94 -13.72 -12.85
CA ASP A 187 -2.74 -12.99 -12.40
C ASP A 187 -2.31 -13.42 -11.00
N LEU A 188 -3.27 -13.59 -10.07
CA LEU A 188 -2.97 -14.09 -8.73
C LEU A 188 -2.40 -15.51 -8.74
N GLU A 189 -2.97 -16.40 -9.54
CA GLU A 189 -2.46 -17.77 -9.70
C GLU A 189 -1.05 -17.79 -10.28
N ASP A 190 -0.79 -16.99 -11.32
CA ASP A 190 0.50 -16.91 -11.98
C ASP A 190 1.58 -16.37 -11.02
N VAL A 191 1.23 -15.35 -10.22
CA VAL A 191 2.11 -14.83 -9.18
C VAL A 191 2.35 -15.87 -8.09
N LYS A 192 1.30 -16.51 -7.58
CA LYS A 192 1.41 -17.52 -6.50
C LYS A 192 2.26 -18.72 -6.89
N LYS A 193 2.26 -19.11 -8.17
CA LYS A 193 3.10 -20.20 -8.72
C LYS A 193 4.56 -19.79 -8.92
N SER A 194 4.83 -18.46 -9.00
CA SER A 194 6.14 -17.92 -9.42
C SER A 194 7.00 -17.41 -8.28
N THR A 195 6.48 -17.33 -7.04
CA THR A 195 7.23 -16.85 -5.87
C THR A 195 6.83 -17.59 -4.60
N SER A 196 7.76 -17.69 -3.67
CA SER A 196 7.51 -18.20 -2.30
C SER A 196 7.10 -17.07 -1.33
N LEU A 197 7.17 -15.81 -1.76
CA LEU A 197 6.79 -14.67 -0.94
C LEU A 197 5.28 -14.63 -0.68
N PRO A 198 4.85 -14.02 0.44
CA PRO A 198 3.45 -13.69 0.64
C PRO A 198 2.88 -12.86 -0.52
N VAL A 199 1.70 -13.23 -1.02
CA VAL A 199 0.99 -12.56 -2.11
C VAL A 199 -0.19 -11.79 -1.55
N LEU A 200 -0.19 -10.47 -1.74
CA LEU A 200 -1.27 -9.59 -1.30
C LEU A 200 -2.07 -9.10 -2.51
N LEU A 201 -3.38 -9.00 -2.35
CA LEU A 201 -4.26 -8.35 -3.33
C LEU A 201 -4.51 -6.90 -2.93
N GLY A 202 -4.08 -5.95 -3.75
CA GLY A 202 -3.99 -4.53 -3.42
C GLY A 202 -5.06 -3.62 -4.02
N SER A 203 -6.14 -4.13 -4.61
CA SER A 203 -7.19 -3.31 -5.22
C SER A 203 -8.50 -4.10 -5.41
N GLY A 204 -9.63 -3.38 -5.49
CA GLY A 204 -10.92 -3.91 -5.92
C GLY A 204 -11.59 -4.94 -4.99
N VAL A 205 -11.05 -5.17 -3.80
CA VAL A 205 -11.62 -6.10 -2.83
C VAL A 205 -12.81 -5.48 -2.12
N THR A 206 -13.90 -6.23 -2.06
CA THR A 206 -15.14 -5.89 -1.37
C THR A 206 -15.61 -7.06 -0.51
N ALA A 207 -16.63 -6.86 0.31
CA ALA A 207 -17.22 -7.96 1.09
C ALA A 207 -17.84 -9.05 0.19
N GLU A 208 -18.33 -8.67 -0.98
CA GLU A 208 -19.00 -9.55 -1.93
C GLU A 208 -18.02 -10.49 -2.63
N ASN A 209 -16.88 -9.96 -3.11
CA ASN A 209 -15.90 -10.74 -3.88
C ASN A 209 -14.75 -11.32 -3.03
N LEU A 210 -14.68 -11.01 -1.74
CA LEU A 210 -13.59 -11.47 -0.87
C LEU A 210 -13.38 -12.99 -0.93
N ALA A 211 -14.47 -13.77 -1.00
CA ALA A 211 -14.40 -15.22 -1.03
C ALA A 211 -13.69 -15.79 -2.27
N GLU A 212 -13.77 -15.09 -3.40
CA GLU A 212 -13.18 -15.52 -4.66
C GLU A 212 -11.64 -15.51 -4.60
N PHE A 213 -11.09 -14.53 -3.88
CA PHE A 213 -9.65 -14.33 -3.77
C PHE A 213 -9.03 -14.95 -2.52
N PHE A 214 -9.87 -15.41 -1.58
CA PHE A 214 -9.45 -15.76 -0.22
C PHE A 214 -8.40 -16.87 -0.16
N LEU A 215 -8.48 -17.84 -1.07
CA LEU A 215 -7.53 -18.96 -1.11
C LEU A 215 -6.28 -18.66 -1.96
N LEU A 216 -6.30 -17.59 -2.75
CA LEU A 216 -5.22 -17.23 -3.67
C LEU A 216 -4.30 -16.14 -3.11
N ALA A 217 -4.77 -15.32 -2.17
CA ALA A 217 -4.01 -14.25 -1.57
C ALA A 217 -3.79 -14.48 -0.07
N ASP A 218 -2.59 -14.17 0.42
CA ASP A 218 -2.24 -14.28 1.84
C ASP A 218 -2.72 -13.05 2.64
N GLY A 219 -3.12 -11.97 1.95
CA GLY A 219 -3.66 -10.77 2.55
C GLY A 219 -4.32 -9.83 1.57
N PHE A 220 -5.05 -8.84 2.11
CA PHE A 220 -5.85 -7.91 1.32
C PHE A 220 -5.62 -6.47 1.76
N ILE A 221 -5.29 -5.59 0.81
CA ILE A 221 -5.20 -4.14 1.03
C ILE A 221 -6.49 -3.52 0.51
N VAL A 222 -7.37 -3.15 1.42
CA VAL A 222 -8.72 -2.66 1.08
C VAL A 222 -8.80 -1.16 1.34
N GLY A 223 -9.18 -0.41 0.32
CA GLY A 223 -9.25 1.06 0.35
C GLY A 223 -10.65 1.58 0.05
N SER A 224 -10.89 1.97 -1.20
CA SER A 224 -12.09 2.68 -1.67
C SER A 224 -13.41 1.99 -1.30
N SER A 225 -13.48 0.67 -1.36
CA SER A 225 -14.71 -0.07 -1.03
C SER A 225 -15.18 0.13 0.41
N LEU A 226 -14.29 0.48 1.35
CA LEU A 226 -14.60 0.77 2.75
C LEU A 226 -14.96 2.24 3.00
N LYS A 227 -14.88 3.08 1.98
CA LYS A 227 -15.24 4.50 2.07
C LYS A 227 -16.70 4.73 1.70
N GLN A 228 -17.25 5.88 2.12
CA GLN A 228 -18.61 6.29 1.74
C GLN A 228 -18.75 6.34 0.21
N ARG A 229 -19.81 5.75 -0.32
CA ARG A 229 -20.09 5.62 -1.77
C ARG A 229 -19.00 4.92 -2.59
N GLY A 230 -18.02 4.24 -1.97
CA GLY A 230 -16.89 3.64 -2.67
C GLY A 230 -15.86 4.64 -3.21
N ASP A 231 -15.94 5.90 -2.79
CA ASP A 231 -15.05 6.98 -3.24
C ASP A 231 -13.88 7.13 -2.25
N TRP A 232 -12.66 6.93 -2.72
CA TRP A 232 -11.44 6.99 -1.91
C TRP A 232 -11.23 8.35 -1.20
N ARG A 233 -11.81 9.43 -1.75
CA ARG A 233 -11.73 10.79 -1.20
C ARG A 233 -12.63 11.01 0.03
N ARG A 234 -13.55 10.07 0.28
CA ARG A 234 -14.54 10.21 1.36
C ARG A 234 -14.08 9.53 2.64
N ALA A 235 -14.75 9.88 3.73
CA ALA A 235 -14.54 9.25 5.02
C ALA A 235 -14.86 7.73 4.98
N PRO A 236 -14.23 6.93 5.87
CA PRO A 236 -14.58 5.53 6.05
C PRO A 236 -16.06 5.34 6.42
N ASP A 237 -16.63 4.26 5.95
CA ASP A 237 -17.98 3.82 6.30
C ASP A 237 -17.91 2.66 7.29
N SER A 238 -18.30 2.92 8.54
CA SER A 238 -18.24 1.92 9.61
C SER A 238 -19.09 0.67 9.34
N SER A 239 -20.19 0.80 8.59
CA SER A 239 -21.03 -0.34 8.22
C SER A 239 -20.33 -1.25 7.21
N LYS A 240 -19.68 -0.67 6.22
CA LYS A 240 -18.90 -1.42 5.22
C LYS A 240 -17.69 -2.12 5.85
N ILE A 241 -16.98 -1.46 6.78
CA ILE A 241 -15.86 -2.07 7.50
C ILE A 241 -16.33 -3.28 8.30
N ARG A 242 -17.41 -3.13 9.08
CA ARG A 242 -17.99 -4.26 9.83
C ARG A 242 -18.49 -5.37 8.93
N GLY A 243 -19.12 -5.03 7.79
CA GLY A 243 -19.58 -5.99 6.79
C GLY A 243 -18.43 -6.82 6.21
N LEU A 244 -17.32 -6.19 5.82
CA LEU A 244 -16.12 -6.88 5.34
C LEU A 244 -15.58 -7.84 6.41
N MET A 245 -15.43 -7.37 7.66
CA MET A 245 -14.91 -8.22 8.74
C MET A 245 -15.85 -9.34 9.15
N ALA A 246 -17.16 -9.13 9.06
CA ALA A 246 -18.16 -10.19 9.26
C ALA A 246 -18.01 -11.27 8.17
N ARG A 247 -17.87 -10.86 6.91
CA ARG A 247 -17.65 -11.79 5.79
C ARG A 247 -16.34 -12.55 5.94
N TYR A 248 -15.25 -11.85 6.29
CA TYR A 248 -13.93 -12.47 6.52
C TYR A 248 -14.01 -13.60 7.57
N ARG A 249 -14.70 -13.38 8.69
CA ARG A 249 -14.84 -14.38 9.77
C ARG A 249 -15.66 -15.61 9.38
N GLN A 250 -16.46 -15.55 8.32
CA GLN A 250 -17.24 -16.66 7.79
C GLN A 250 -16.46 -17.55 6.82
N LEU A 251 -15.28 -17.08 6.36
CA LEU A 251 -14.45 -17.85 5.45
C LEU A 251 -13.65 -18.92 6.21
N PRO A 252 -13.35 -20.07 5.57
CA PRO A 252 -12.55 -21.11 6.21
C PRO A 252 -11.16 -20.56 6.57
N ALA A 253 -10.60 -21.01 7.71
CA ALA A 253 -9.25 -20.62 8.08
C ALA A 253 -8.27 -20.95 6.94
N GLN A 254 -7.46 -20.00 6.54
CA GLN A 254 -6.36 -20.27 5.60
C GLN A 254 -5.42 -21.28 6.27
N ARG A 255 -5.08 -22.34 5.56
CA ARG A 255 -4.08 -23.29 6.06
C ARG A 255 -2.72 -22.56 6.06
N ALA A 256 -2.12 -22.48 7.23
CA ALA A 256 -0.77 -21.99 7.41
C ALA A 256 0.25 -22.84 6.64
#